data_cb429c622902fec4a60645997b876c8c
#
_entry.id   cb429c622902fec4a60645997b876c8c
#
_cell.length_a   1.000
_cell.length_b   1.000
_cell.length_c   1.000
_cell.angle_alpha   90.00
_cell.angle_beta   90.00
_cell.angle_gamma   90.00
#
_symmetry.space_group_name_H-M   'P 1'
#
loop_
_entity.id
_entity.type
_entity.pdbx_description
1 polymer ?
#
loop_
_entity_poly.entity_id
_entity_poly.type
_entity_poly.pdbx_seq_one_letter_code
_entity_poly.pdbx_strand_id
1 'polypeptide(L)'
;STLLLHNVPGTLCDRVLLVGLGKEKEFREKEFCQAIRVAVKTLNETGAFDGTVFLTEIPVKKRSVGWRIRQATVIAQETTYRFDQFKSKKDEVRRPLRKLTFAVERRNELAPAEEALQQGLAIAEGMALAKNLGNLPGNVCTPAHLSETAQKIALEHSLDCQVLERADMESLGMGSLLSVAKGSVQPPKLVVLQHKGGKAGDK
;
A
#
# COMPACT_ATOMS: atom_id res chain seq x y z
N SER A 1 14.25 18.08 -6.60
CA SER A 1 14.50 19.15 -5.59
C SER A 1 13.20 19.56 -4.93
N THR A 2 13.25 19.94 -3.64
CA THR A 2 12.12 20.46 -2.87
C THR A 2 12.50 21.80 -2.22
N LEU A 3 11.51 22.65 -2.01
CA LEU A 3 11.66 23.91 -1.27
C LEU A 3 10.43 24.08 -0.37
N LEU A 4 10.64 24.15 0.93
CA LEU A 4 9.58 24.40 1.91
C LEU A 4 9.57 25.90 2.25
N LEU A 5 8.45 26.54 2.02
CA LEU A 5 8.19 27.93 2.32
C LEU A 5 7.23 28.03 3.51
N HIS A 6 7.41 29.03 4.36
CA HIS A 6 6.58 29.31 5.52
C HIS A 6 5.87 30.66 5.35
N ASN A 7 4.63 30.74 5.81
CA ASN A 7 3.85 31.98 5.86
C ASN A 7 3.82 32.73 4.51
N VAL A 8 3.52 32.00 3.41
CA VAL A 8 3.47 32.59 2.08
C VAL A 8 2.28 33.57 1.99
N PRO A 9 2.51 34.88 1.67
CA PRO A 9 1.44 35.83 1.55
C PRO A 9 0.37 35.39 0.53
N GLY A 10 -0.91 35.59 0.87
CA GLY A 10 -2.02 35.23 -0.01
C GLY A 10 -2.42 33.76 0.05
N THR A 11 -1.81 32.92 0.90
CA THR A 11 -2.22 31.53 1.15
C THR A 11 -2.86 31.39 2.52
N LEU A 12 -3.80 30.41 2.66
CA LEU A 12 -4.45 30.09 3.93
C LEU A 12 -3.68 29.01 4.73
N CYS A 13 -2.64 28.46 4.15
CA CYS A 13 -1.83 27.41 4.78
C CYS A 13 -0.55 27.99 5.38
N ASP A 14 -0.09 27.41 6.49
CA ASP A 14 1.15 27.81 7.17
C ASP A 14 2.40 27.55 6.32
N ARG A 15 2.32 26.55 5.44
CA ARG A 15 3.48 26.07 4.67
C ARG A 15 3.10 25.67 3.26
N VAL A 16 3.98 25.96 2.31
CA VAL A 16 3.89 25.55 0.91
C VAL A 16 5.14 24.75 0.56
N LEU A 17 4.97 23.53 0.13
CA LEU A 17 6.04 22.67 -0.37
C LEU A 17 6.05 22.70 -1.89
N LEU A 18 7.10 23.26 -2.47
CA LEU A 18 7.36 23.21 -3.89
C LEU A 18 8.17 21.96 -4.22
N VAL A 19 7.77 21.25 -5.27
CA VAL A 19 8.45 20.04 -5.77
C VAL A 19 8.85 20.25 -7.21
N GLY A 20 10.16 20.21 -7.49
CA GLY A 20 10.68 20.34 -8.84
C GLY A 20 10.44 19.08 -9.66
N LEU A 21 9.76 19.22 -10.78
CA LEU A 21 9.34 18.10 -11.65
C LEU A 21 10.28 17.85 -12.84
N GLY A 22 11.29 18.71 -13.02
CA GLY A 22 12.18 18.65 -14.17
C GLY A 22 11.56 19.29 -15.42
N LYS A 23 11.96 18.80 -16.59
CA LYS A 23 11.45 19.31 -17.87
C LYS A 23 10.10 18.67 -18.21
N GLU A 24 9.13 19.46 -18.64
CA GLU A 24 7.78 19.01 -18.99
C GLU A 24 7.80 17.84 -20.00
N LYS A 25 8.65 17.92 -21.01
CA LYS A 25 8.79 16.89 -22.05
C LYS A 25 9.25 15.53 -21.52
N GLU A 26 9.94 15.52 -20.38
CA GLU A 26 10.49 14.33 -19.71
C GLU A 26 9.58 13.81 -18.61
N PHE A 27 8.51 14.54 -18.24
CA PHE A 27 7.60 14.16 -17.18
C PHE A 27 6.70 12.99 -17.61
N ARG A 28 6.96 11.85 -17.01
CA ARG A 28 6.30 10.56 -17.26
C ARG A 28 5.84 9.94 -15.94
N GLU A 29 5.41 8.70 -15.99
CA GLU A 29 4.98 7.92 -14.83
C GLU A 29 6.02 7.85 -13.72
N LYS A 30 7.27 7.59 -14.08
CA LYS A 30 8.39 7.50 -13.13
C LYS A 30 8.61 8.82 -12.40
N GLU A 31 8.61 9.93 -13.12
CA GLU A 31 8.82 11.26 -12.57
C GLU A 31 7.63 11.66 -11.67
N PHE A 32 6.41 11.36 -12.09
CA PHE A 32 5.21 11.54 -11.28
C PHE A 32 5.30 10.75 -9.96
N CYS A 33 5.56 9.46 -10.04
CA CYS A 33 5.69 8.60 -8.84
C CYS A 33 6.79 9.10 -7.91
N GLN A 34 7.93 9.53 -8.46
CA GLN A 34 9.02 10.10 -7.68
C GLN A 34 8.65 11.43 -7.03
N ALA A 35 7.92 12.30 -7.73
CA ALA A 35 7.44 13.57 -7.20
C ALA A 35 6.49 13.36 -6.00
N ILE A 36 5.53 12.45 -6.12
CA ILE A 36 4.63 12.08 -5.03
C ILE A 36 5.41 11.53 -3.83
N ARG A 37 6.36 10.58 -4.06
CA ARG A 37 7.17 10.00 -2.98
C ARG A 37 7.97 11.06 -2.24
N VAL A 38 8.61 11.96 -2.96
CA VAL A 38 9.39 13.04 -2.37
C VAL A 38 8.50 14.03 -1.61
N ALA A 39 7.34 14.39 -2.17
CA ALA A 39 6.38 15.28 -1.51
C ALA A 39 5.90 14.68 -0.18
N VAL A 40 5.43 13.44 -0.19
CA VAL A 40 4.91 12.75 1.00
C VAL A 40 6.00 12.58 2.06
N LYS A 41 7.20 12.15 1.65
CA LYS A 41 8.34 12.01 2.56
C LYS A 41 8.67 13.34 3.25
N THR A 42 8.82 14.40 2.47
CA THR A 42 9.14 15.73 3.00
C THR A 42 8.03 16.24 3.93
N LEU A 43 6.76 16.13 3.54
CA LEU A 43 5.63 16.52 4.40
C LEU A 43 5.64 15.75 5.74
N ASN A 44 5.88 14.44 5.71
CA ASN A 44 5.92 13.62 6.92
C ASN A 44 7.08 14.00 7.87
N GLU A 45 8.18 14.51 7.33
CA GLU A 45 9.33 15.01 8.11
C GLU A 45 9.12 16.41 8.70
N THR A 46 8.18 17.20 8.16
CA THR A 46 7.91 18.58 8.62
C THR A 46 7.07 18.66 9.89
N GLY A 47 6.49 17.55 10.35
CA GLY A 47 5.50 17.54 11.43
C GLY A 47 4.17 18.18 11.05
N ALA A 48 3.86 18.30 9.75
CA ALA A 48 2.54 18.65 9.27
C ALA A 48 1.53 17.56 9.61
N PHE A 49 0.37 17.96 10.12
CA PHE A 49 -0.70 17.03 10.44
C PHE A 49 -1.48 16.60 9.18
N ASP A 50 -1.67 17.53 8.27
CA ASP A 50 -2.37 17.37 7.01
C ASP A 50 -1.62 18.04 5.86
N GLY A 51 -2.00 17.71 4.64
CA GLY A 51 -1.49 18.32 3.43
C GLY A 51 -2.42 18.13 2.24
N THR A 52 -2.49 19.16 1.39
CA THR A 52 -3.17 19.06 0.08
C THR A 52 -2.13 18.95 -1.02
N VAL A 53 -2.31 17.95 -1.88
CA VAL A 53 -1.38 17.61 -2.96
C VAL A 53 -2.01 17.97 -4.29
N PHE A 54 -1.45 18.99 -4.96
CA PHE A 54 -1.87 19.43 -6.29
C PHE A 54 -1.12 18.73 -7.43
N LEU A 55 -0.10 17.92 -7.11
CA LEU A 55 0.64 17.15 -8.12
C LEU A 55 -0.26 16.18 -8.92
N THR A 56 -1.39 15.80 -8.35
CA THR A 56 -2.39 14.93 -9.00
C THR A 56 -3.18 15.60 -10.12
N GLU A 57 -3.18 16.93 -10.20
CA GLU A 57 -3.76 17.70 -11.31
C GLU A 57 -2.86 17.67 -12.55
N ILE A 58 -1.55 17.46 -12.36
CA ILE A 58 -0.58 17.54 -13.46
C ILE A 58 -0.77 16.33 -14.39
N PRO A 59 -0.99 16.58 -15.69
CA PRO A 59 -1.24 15.51 -16.65
C PRO A 59 0.01 14.63 -16.85
N VAL A 60 -0.19 13.32 -16.81
CA VAL A 60 0.80 12.31 -17.17
C VAL A 60 0.41 11.70 -18.50
N LYS A 61 1.33 11.66 -19.47
CA LYS A 61 1.05 11.20 -20.85
C LYS A 61 0.42 9.81 -20.84
N LYS A 62 -0.73 9.67 -21.51
CA LYS A 62 -1.53 8.44 -21.63
C LYS A 62 -2.05 7.87 -20.29
N ARG A 63 -2.15 8.69 -19.23
CA ARG A 63 -2.69 8.28 -17.94
C ARG A 63 -3.87 9.14 -17.54
N SER A 64 -4.94 8.49 -17.05
CA SER A 64 -6.15 9.14 -16.53
C SER A 64 -5.93 9.75 -15.14
N VAL A 65 -6.87 10.56 -14.68
CA VAL A 65 -6.94 11.03 -13.30
C VAL A 65 -7.00 9.84 -12.32
N GLY A 66 -7.80 8.81 -12.62
CA GLY A 66 -7.88 7.61 -11.79
C GLY A 66 -6.52 6.92 -11.63
N TRP A 67 -5.71 6.82 -12.69
CA TRP A 67 -4.36 6.29 -12.56
C TRP A 67 -3.49 7.16 -11.63
N ARG A 68 -3.55 8.49 -11.79
CA ARG A 68 -2.76 9.42 -10.97
C ARG A 68 -3.12 9.32 -9.48
N ILE A 69 -4.42 9.32 -9.17
CA ILE A 69 -4.92 9.21 -7.78
C ILE A 69 -4.55 7.85 -7.18
N ARG A 70 -4.79 6.74 -7.90
CA ARG A 70 -4.43 5.41 -7.41
C ARG A 70 -2.95 5.29 -7.10
N GLN A 71 -2.07 5.74 -8.03
CA GLN A 71 -0.63 5.70 -7.80
C GLN A 71 -0.20 6.61 -6.64
N ALA A 72 -0.74 7.83 -6.55
CA ALA A 72 -0.45 8.74 -5.45
C ALA A 72 -0.85 8.15 -4.10
N THR A 73 -2.00 7.49 -4.02
CA THR A 73 -2.49 6.81 -2.81
C THR A 73 -1.56 5.68 -2.38
N VAL A 74 -1.23 4.77 -3.31
CA VAL A 74 -0.32 3.65 -3.03
C VAL A 74 1.04 4.15 -2.56
N ILE A 75 1.61 5.14 -3.25
CA ILE A 75 2.92 5.71 -2.90
C ILE A 75 2.88 6.42 -1.55
N ALA A 76 1.81 7.14 -1.24
CA ALA A 76 1.66 7.82 0.05
C ALA A 76 1.66 6.80 1.20
N GLN A 77 0.88 5.75 1.09
CA GLN A 77 0.81 4.66 2.08
C GLN A 77 2.15 3.91 2.19
N GLU A 78 2.79 3.61 1.05
CA GLU A 78 4.11 2.97 1.03
C GLU A 78 5.18 3.81 1.73
N THR A 79 5.18 5.13 1.47
CA THR A 79 6.18 6.07 2.01
C THR A 79 6.03 6.26 3.52
N THR A 80 4.82 6.16 4.04
CA THR A 80 4.52 6.31 5.47
C THR A 80 4.48 4.98 6.23
N TYR A 81 4.61 3.84 5.52
CA TYR A 81 4.62 2.52 6.13
C TYR A 81 5.76 2.36 7.14
N ARG A 82 5.43 1.77 8.29
CA ARG A 82 6.37 1.45 9.37
C ARG A 82 6.08 0.08 9.96
N PHE A 83 7.13 -0.64 10.28
CA PHE A 83 7.05 -1.89 11.04
C PHE A 83 7.78 -1.71 12.38
N ASP A 84 6.99 -1.48 13.43
CA ASP A 84 7.51 -1.19 14.78
C ASP A 84 7.09 -2.24 15.83
N GLN A 85 6.55 -3.40 15.36
CA GLN A 85 5.92 -4.39 16.23
C GLN A 85 6.87 -4.98 17.28
N PHE A 86 8.16 -5.16 16.93
CA PHE A 86 9.17 -5.76 17.79
C PHE A 86 10.25 -4.79 18.28
N LYS A 87 10.07 -3.50 18.04
CA LYS A 87 10.99 -2.50 18.56
C LYS A 87 10.70 -2.21 20.01
N SER A 88 11.70 -2.40 20.89
CA SER A 88 11.63 -2.04 22.32
C SER A 88 11.57 -0.52 22.53
N LYS A 89 12.21 0.24 21.65
CA LYS A 89 12.07 1.71 21.55
C LYS A 89 11.49 2.04 20.19
N LYS A 90 10.27 2.57 20.18
CA LYS A 90 9.67 3.12 18.96
C LYS A 90 10.28 4.49 18.72
N ASP A 91 10.72 4.72 17.46
CA ASP A 91 11.16 6.06 17.07
C ASP A 91 10.01 7.05 17.32
N GLU A 92 10.23 8.05 18.16
CA GLU A 92 9.24 9.10 18.39
C GLU A 92 9.02 9.87 17.08
N VAL A 93 7.89 9.61 16.43
CA VAL A 93 7.46 10.44 15.32
C VAL A 93 6.85 11.71 15.90
N ARG A 94 7.60 12.79 15.85
CA ARG A 94 7.06 14.11 16.16
C ARG A 94 5.91 14.42 15.19
N ARG A 95 4.66 14.17 15.56
CA ARG A 95 3.46 14.48 14.77
C ARG A 95 3.49 13.86 13.35
N PRO A 96 3.06 12.61 13.18
CA PRO A 96 2.98 11.99 11.86
C PRO A 96 1.93 12.69 10.98
N LEU A 97 2.18 12.73 9.69
CA LEU A 97 1.20 13.11 8.69
C LEU A 97 0.00 12.16 8.77
N ARG A 98 -1.21 12.67 9.00
CA ARG A 98 -2.43 11.85 9.20
C ARG A 98 -3.43 11.99 8.07
N LYS A 99 -3.41 13.08 7.34
CA LYS A 99 -4.36 13.36 6.27
C LYS A 99 -3.66 13.90 5.05
N LEU A 100 -3.91 13.26 3.90
CA LEU A 100 -3.57 13.80 2.58
C LEU A 100 -4.86 13.99 1.78
N THR A 101 -5.00 15.14 1.19
CA THR A 101 -6.06 15.46 0.25
C THR A 101 -5.44 15.57 -1.15
N PHE A 102 -5.91 14.78 -2.09
CA PHE A 102 -5.49 14.86 -3.49
C PHE A 102 -6.45 15.78 -4.25
N ALA A 103 -5.90 16.81 -4.90
CA ALA A 103 -6.67 17.72 -5.71
C ALA A 103 -6.96 17.11 -7.09
N VAL A 104 -8.10 17.49 -7.67
CA VAL A 104 -8.47 17.20 -9.05
C VAL A 104 -8.91 18.50 -9.74
N GLU A 105 -8.55 18.67 -11.01
CA GLU A 105 -8.76 19.93 -11.75
C GLU A 105 -10.25 20.19 -12.00
N ARG A 106 -11.04 19.15 -12.25
CA ARG A 106 -12.42 19.27 -12.72
C ARG A 106 -13.39 18.48 -11.85
N ARG A 107 -14.58 19.05 -11.64
CA ARG A 107 -15.65 18.41 -10.86
C ARG A 107 -16.07 17.03 -11.40
N ASN A 108 -16.05 16.84 -12.72
CA ASN A 108 -16.39 15.55 -13.34
C ASN A 108 -15.31 14.47 -13.13
N GLU A 109 -14.14 14.83 -12.63
CA GLU A 109 -13.08 13.89 -12.27
C GLU A 109 -13.22 13.33 -10.84
N LEU A 110 -14.12 13.89 -10.02
CA LEU A 110 -14.28 13.48 -8.62
C LEU A 110 -14.68 12.01 -8.50
N ALA A 111 -15.75 11.59 -9.15
CA ALA A 111 -16.23 10.20 -9.03
C ALA A 111 -15.16 9.16 -9.47
N PRO A 112 -14.50 9.28 -10.64
CA PRO A 112 -13.42 8.36 -11.00
C PRO A 112 -12.19 8.50 -10.10
N ALA A 113 -11.95 9.65 -9.48
CA ALA A 113 -10.87 9.84 -8.52
C ALA A 113 -11.17 9.16 -7.19
N GLU A 114 -12.39 9.26 -6.68
CA GLU A 114 -12.84 8.58 -5.45
C GLU A 114 -12.78 7.06 -5.60
N GLU A 115 -13.26 6.52 -6.71
CA GLU A 115 -13.12 5.08 -7.01
C GLU A 115 -11.65 4.65 -7.04
N ALA A 116 -10.80 5.42 -7.71
CA ALA A 116 -9.37 5.14 -7.80
C ALA A 116 -8.66 5.28 -6.44
N LEU A 117 -9.12 6.18 -5.56
CA LEU A 117 -8.64 6.30 -4.18
C LEU A 117 -8.93 5.01 -3.41
N GLN A 118 -10.14 4.49 -3.48
CA GLN A 118 -10.51 3.23 -2.81
C GLN A 118 -9.70 2.05 -3.34
N GLN A 119 -9.51 1.95 -4.66
CA GLN A 119 -8.63 0.95 -5.26
C GLN A 119 -7.19 1.08 -4.75
N GLY A 120 -6.67 2.31 -4.66
CA GLY A 120 -5.34 2.59 -4.15
C GLY A 120 -5.16 2.21 -2.69
N LEU A 121 -6.16 2.47 -1.85
CA LEU A 121 -6.16 2.07 -0.43
C LEU A 121 -6.16 0.56 -0.27
N ALA A 122 -7.01 -0.16 -1.02
CA ALA A 122 -7.05 -1.62 -0.99
C ALA A 122 -5.71 -2.27 -1.42
N ILE A 123 -5.08 -1.75 -2.48
CA ILE A 123 -3.75 -2.20 -2.92
C ILE A 123 -2.71 -1.95 -1.81
N ALA A 124 -2.71 -0.75 -1.23
CA ALA A 124 -1.74 -0.37 -0.20
C ALA A 124 -1.91 -1.21 1.08
N GLU A 125 -3.14 -1.56 1.45
CA GLU A 125 -3.43 -2.44 2.58
C GLU A 125 -2.88 -3.85 2.35
N GLY A 126 -3.11 -4.43 1.16
CA GLY A 126 -2.52 -5.71 0.79
C GLY A 126 -0.99 -5.68 0.77
N MET A 127 -0.39 -4.59 0.28
CA MET A 127 1.06 -4.39 0.32
C MET A 127 1.59 -4.28 1.77
N ALA A 128 0.88 -3.58 2.64
CA ALA A 128 1.24 -3.44 4.05
C ALA A 128 1.17 -4.79 4.76
N LEU A 129 0.13 -5.59 4.51
CA LEU A 129 0.00 -6.94 5.03
C LEU A 129 1.17 -7.83 4.60
N ALA A 130 1.50 -7.85 3.31
CA ALA A 130 2.62 -8.63 2.81
C ALA A 130 3.96 -8.20 3.44
N LYS A 131 4.18 -6.88 3.59
CA LYS A 131 5.36 -6.35 4.27
C LYS A 131 5.37 -6.71 5.76
N ASN A 132 4.24 -6.66 6.44
CA ASN A 132 4.14 -7.06 7.84
C ASN A 132 4.55 -8.52 8.01
N LEU A 133 3.98 -9.43 7.22
CA LEU A 133 4.32 -10.85 7.25
C LEU A 133 5.81 -11.10 6.93
N GLY A 134 6.34 -10.41 5.91
CA GLY A 134 7.76 -10.55 5.53
C GLY A 134 8.75 -9.99 6.56
N ASN A 135 8.31 -9.03 7.39
CA ASN A 135 9.14 -8.43 8.45
C ASN A 135 9.05 -9.19 9.79
N LEU A 136 8.10 -10.12 9.94
CA LEU A 136 8.00 -10.95 11.13
C LEU A 136 9.20 -11.91 11.21
N PRO A 137 9.74 -12.15 12.42
CA PRO A 137 10.77 -13.16 12.60
C PRO A 137 10.22 -14.58 12.39
N GLY A 138 11.06 -15.51 11.94
CA GLY A 138 10.65 -16.88 11.57
C GLY A 138 10.02 -17.71 12.69
N ASN A 139 10.28 -17.36 13.95
CA ASN A 139 9.62 -17.98 15.11
C ASN A 139 8.18 -17.46 15.33
N VAL A 140 7.77 -16.38 14.68
CA VAL A 140 6.42 -15.81 14.71
C VAL A 140 5.69 -16.12 13.39
N CYS A 141 6.30 -15.81 12.24
CA CYS A 141 5.72 -16.08 10.93
C CYS A 141 5.91 -17.56 10.56
N THR A 142 5.21 -18.43 11.26
CA THR A 142 5.17 -19.88 11.02
C THR A 142 4.08 -20.23 10.00
N PRO A 143 4.06 -21.46 9.44
CA PRO A 143 2.96 -21.91 8.59
C PRO A 143 1.58 -21.78 9.25
N ALA A 144 1.49 -22.03 10.57
CA ALA A 144 0.26 -21.81 11.34
C ALA A 144 -0.17 -20.35 11.33
N HIS A 145 0.75 -19.41 11.62
CA HIS A 145 0.46 -17.98 11.60
C HIS A 145 -0.02 -17.49 10.22
N LEU A 146 0.58 -18.00 9.13
CA LEU A 146 0.16 -17.67 7.76
C LEU A 146 -1.25 -18.20 7.47
N SER A 147 -1.57 -19.43 7.90
CA SER A 147 -2.91 -19.99 7.70
C SER A 147 -3.99 -19.25 8.50
N GLU A 148 -3.71 -18.90 9.74
CA GLU A 148 -4.61 -18.09 10.57
C GLU A 148 -4.84 -16.69 9.96
N THR A 149 -3.78 -16.07 9.45
CA THR A 149 -3.88 -14.78 8.74
C THR A 149 -4.75 -14.89 7.50
N ALA A 150 -4.58 -15.95 6.71
CA ALA A 150 -5.39 -16.20 5.53
C ALA A 150 -6.87 -16.42 5.85
N GLN A 151 -7.16 -17.18 6.91
CA GLN A 151 -8.54 -17.41 7.39
C GLN A 151 -9.18 -16.08 7.84
N LYS A 152 -8.42 -15.23 8.54
CA LYS A 152 -8.88 -13.91 8.96
C LYS A 152 -9.22 -13.01 7.76
N ILE A 153 -8.32 -12.94 6.77
CA ILE A 153 -8.56 -12.20 5.52
C ILE A 153 -9.82 -12.73 4.81
N ALA A 154 -9.96 -14.06 4.75
CA ALA A 154 -11.11 -14.68 4.10
C ALA A 154 -12.43 -14.26 4.77
N LEU A 155 -12.47 -14.22 6.10
CA LEU A 155 -13.65 -13.75 6.85
C LEU A 155 -13.92 -12.25 6.61
N GLU A 156 -12.88 -11.41 6.65
CA GLU A 156 -13.02 -9.96 6.49
C GLU A 156 -13.46 -9.55 5.09
N HIS A 157 -13.05 -10.32 4.07
CA HIS A 157 -13.28 -9.98 2.66
C HIS A 157 -14.22 -10.95 1.92
N SER A 158 -14.92 -11.83 2.64
CA SER A 158 -15.84 -12.81 2.06
C SER A 158 -15.20 -13.69 0.98
N LEU A 159 -13.99 -14.18 1.26
CA LEU A 159 -13.27 -15.12 0.41
C LEU A 159 -13.48 -16.56 0.90
N ASP A 160 -13.38 -17.53 0.00
CA ASP A 160 -13.27 -18.93 0.40
C ASP A 160 -11.81 -19.21 0.83
N CYS A 161 -11.63 -19.86 1.97
CA CYS A 161 -10.32 -20.26 2.46
C CYS A 161 -10.33 -21.75 2.82
N GLN A 162 -9.42 -22.51 2.21
CA GLN A 162 -9.15 -23.88 2.57
C GLN A 162 -7.71 -24.03 3.05
N VAL A 163 -7.52 -24.69 4.17
CA VAL A 163 -6.19 -25.02 4.70
C VAL A 163 -6.04 -26.52 4.70
N LEU A 164 -5.05 -27.03 3.95
CA LEU A 164 -4.70 -28.44 3.95
C LEU A 164 -3.61 -28.68 4.99
N GLU A 165 -3.88 -29.66 5.86
CA GLU A 165 -2.95 -30.16 6.85
C GLU A 165 -2.02 -31.23 6.25
N ARG A 166 -1.04 -31.68 7.03
CA ARG A 166 -0.11 -32.75 6.61
C ARG A 166 -0.86 -34.00 6.10
N ALA A 167 -1.87 -34.46 6.83
CA ALA A 167 -2.63 -35.68 6.47
C ALA A 167 -3.38 -35.52 5.13
N ASP A 168 -3.94 -34.33 4.88
CA ASP A 168 -4.62 -34.02 3.61
C ASP A 168 -3.62 -34.07 2.45
N MET A 169 -2.45 -33.45 2.64
CA MET A 169 -1.39 -33.46 1.63
C MET A 169 -0.79 -34.82 1.38
N GLU A 170 -0.70 -35.68 2.39
CA GLU A 170 -0.29 -37.09 2.26
C GLU A 170 -1.32 -37.90 1.43
N SER A 171 -2.60 -37.70 1.72
CA SER A 171 -3.68 -38.37 0.97
C SER A 171 -3.74 -37.94 -0.51
N LEU A 172 -3.33 -36.72 -0.80
CA LEU A 172 -3.25 -36.16 -2.15
C LEU A 172 -1.91 -36.46 -2.86
N GLY A 173 -1.01 -37.22 -2.23
CA GLY A 173 0.28 -37.60 -2.82
C GLY A 173 1.26 -36.46 -3.00
N MET A 174 1.17 -35.37 -2.21
CA MET A 174 2.03 -34.19 -2.32
C MET A 174 3.44 -34.41 -1.73
N GLY A 175 4.12 -35.46 -2.17
CA GLY A 175 5.41 -35.89 -1.63
C GLY A 175 6.53 -34.87 -1.74
N SER A 176 6.59 -34.09 -2.82
CA SER A 176 7.61 -33.06 -3.02
C SER A 176 7.50 -31.93 -1.98
N LEU A 177 6.28 -31.43 -1.72
CA LEU A 177 6.03 -30.41 -0.70
C LEU A 177 6.37 -30.94 0.69
N LEU A 178 5.90 -32.16 1.01
CA LEU A 178 6.15 -32.80 2.30
C LEU A 178 7.62 -33.14 2.53
N SER A 179 8.40 -33.40 1.48
CA SER A 179 9.84 -33.65 1.59
C SER A 179 10.59 -32.42 2.06
N VAL A 180 10.23 -31.25 1.57
CA VAL A 180 10.80 -29.95 2.00
C VAL A 180 10.47 -29.66 3.47
N ALA A 181 9.26 -30.03 3.90
CA ALA A 181 8.80 -29.78 5.26
C ALA A 181 9.44 -30.71 6.31
N LYS A 182 10.11 -31.81 5.92
CA LYS A 182 10.71 -32.79 6.87
C LYS A 182 11.76 -32.19 7.82
N GLY A 183 12.46 -31.13 7.40
CA GLY A 183 13.47 -30.46 8.19
C GLY A 183 12.93 -29.48 9.25
N SER A 184 11.61 -29.27 9.32
CA SER A 184 10.99 -28.35 10.24
C SER A 184 10.20 -29.07 11.32
N VAL A 185 10.27 -28.53 12.56
CA VAL A 185 9.38 -28.95 13.66
C VAL A 185 7.98 -28.36 13.52
N GLN A 186 7.81 -27.33 12.67
CA GLN A 186 6.52 -26.72 12.41
C GLN A 186 5.76 -27.56 11.38
N PRO A 187 4.48 -27.90 11.65
CA PRO A 187 3.68 -28.65 10.68
C PRO A 187 3.46 -27.81 9.39
N PRO A 188 3.61 -28.44 8.21
CA PRO A 188 3.35 -27.77 6.95
C PRO A 188 1.87 -27.44 6.80
N LYS A 189 1.58 -26.36 6.10
CA LYS A 189 0.23 -25.92 5.72
C LYS A 189 0.21 -25.56 4.24
N LEU A 190 -0.86 -25.93 3.54
CA LEU A 190 -1.14 -25.40 2.21
C LEU A 190 -2.43 -24.60 2.28
N VAL A 191 -2.33 -23.32 1.95
CA VAL A 191 -3.46 -22.38 2.02
C VAL A 191 -3.96 -22.09 0.61
N VAL A 192 -5.25 -22.27 0.40
CA VAL A 192 -5.95 -21.90 -0.84
C VAL A 192 -6.95 -20.81 -0.52
N LEU A 193 -6.76 -19.63 -1.12
CA LEU A 193 -7.69 -18.51 -1.06
C LEU A 193 -8.38 -18.34 -2.42
N GLN A 194 -9.70 -18.25 -2.43
CA GLN A 194 -10.49 -18.06 -3.65
C GLN A 194 -11.37 -16.82 -3.55
N HIS A 195 -11.29 -15.96 -4.54
CA HIS A 195 -12.20 -14.86 -4.74
C HIS A 195 -13.17 -15.18 -5.87
N LYS A 196 -14.47 -15.22 -5.57
CA LYS A 196 -15.56 -15.54 -6.53
C LYS A 196 -16.32 -14.28 -6.97
N GLY A 197 -15.61 -13.16 -7.15
CA GLY A 197 -16.20 -11.87 -7.49
C GLY A 197 -16.41 -11.62 -8.99
N GLY A 198 -15.97 -12.53 -9.86
CA GLY A 198 -16.15 -12.43 -11.31
C GLY A 198 -17.57 -12.76 -11.75
N LYS A 199 -17.95 -12.31 -12.96
CA LYS A 199 -19.20 -12.68 -13.62
C LYS A 199 -19.04 -13.98 -14.38
N ALA A 200 -20.15 -14.69 -14.63
CA ALA A 200 -20.14 -15.87 -15.47
C ALA A 200 -19.57 -15.52 -16.88
N GLY A 201 -18.45 -16.17 -17.25
CA GLY A 201 -17.74 -15.93 -18.50
C GLY A 201 -16.49 -15.02 -18.40
N ASP A 202 -16.19 -14.45 -17.25
CA ASP A 202 -14.90 -13.79 -17.02
C ASP A 202 -13.77 -14.84 -17.06
N LYS A 203 -12.65 -14.49 -17.73
CA LYS A 203 -11.46 -15.36 -17.85
C LYS A 203 -10.40 -14.94 -16.87
#